data_8d98566f8ced4f441e11f74262acbf79
#
_entry.id   8d98566f8ced4f441e11f74262acbf79
#
_cell.length_a   1.000
_cell.length_b   1.000
_cell.length_c   1.000
_cell.angle_alpha   90.00
_cell.angle_beta   90.00
_cell.angle_gamma   90.00
#
_symmetry.space_group_name_H-M   'P 1'
#
loop_
_entity.id
_entity.type
_entity.pdbx_description
1 polymer ?
#
loop_
_entity_poly.entity_id
_entity_poly.type
_entity_poly.pdbx_seq_one_letter_code
_entity_poly.pdbx_strand_id
1 'polypeptide(L)' 'MNDRERHIREKFPDQKHAIDLLAAQDSEFLALCEDHDASINALEYWARSKEPEAETRVSEYRILVQELQEEIVQALAA' A
#
# COMPACT_ATOMS: atom_id res chain seq x y z
N MET A 1 11.99 -12.61 -6.86
CA MET A 1 10.56 -12.37 -6.68
C MET A 1 10.30 -10.95 -6.24
N ASN A 2 9.30 -10.32 -6.80
CA ASN A 2 9.03 -8.92 -6.59
C ASN A 2 7.97 -8.73 -5.51
N ASP A 3 8.33 -8.06 -4.40
CA ASP A 3 7.44 -7.83 -3.27
C ASP A 3 6.74 -6.46 -3.31
N ARG A 4 6.82 -5.76 -4.44
CA ARG A 4 6.30 -4.40 -4.56
C ARG A 4 4.79 -4.30 -4.36
N GLU A 5 4.04 -5.33 -4.76
CA GLU A 5 2.58 -5.39 -4.59
C GLU A 5 2.15 -6.34 -3.48
N ARG A 6 3.09 -6.72 -2.62
CA ARG A 6 2.84 -7.73 -1.59
C ARG A 6 1.64 -7.40 -0.70
N HIS A 7 1.63 -6.22 -0.12
CA HIS A 7 0.56 -5.86 0.82
C HIS A 7 -0.78 -5.71 0.12
N ILE A 8 -0.79 -5.17 -1.09
CA ILE A 8 -2.06 -5.00 -1.81
C ILE A 8 -2.61 -6.35 -2.27
N ARG A 9 -1.74 -7.29 -2.64
CA ARG A 9 -2.17 -8.64 -3.01
C ARG A 9 -2.75 -9.39 -1.81
N GLU A 10 -2.19 -9.19 -0.63
CA GLU A 10 -2.71 -9.79 0.60
C GLU A 10 -4.05 -9.18 1.00
N LYS A 11 -4.22 -7.90 0.76
CA LYS A 11 -5.46 -7.18 1.06
C LYS A 11 -6.60 -7.61 0.13
N PHE A 12 -6.28 -7.85 -1.14
CA PHE A 12 -7.27 -8.21 -2.17
C PHE A 12 -6.87 -9.54 -2.84
N PRO A 13 -6.96 -10.65 -2.11
CA PRO A 13 -6.49 -11.95 -2.64
C PRO A 13 -7.24 -12.42 -3.87
N ASP A 14 -8.50 -12.03 -4.03
CA ASP A 14 -9.30 -12.41 -5.19
C ASP A 14 -8.89 -11.67 -6.46
N GLN A 15 -8.06 -10.65 -6.33
CA GLN A 15 -7.63 -9.82 -7.46
C GLN A 15 -6.13 -9.91 -7.74
N LYS A 16 -5.46 -10.93 -7.21
CA LYS A 16 -4.00 -11.08 -7.39
C LYS A 16 -3.59 -11.02 -8.85
N HIS A 17 -4.31 -11.73 -9.71
CA HIS A 17 -3.97 -11.78 -11.14
C HIS A 17 -4.13 -10.40 -11.79
N ALA A 18 -5.22 -9.72 -11.49
CA ALA A 18 -5.46 -8.38 -12.02
C ALA A 18 -4.41 -7.39 -11.54
N ILE A 19 -4.01 -7.48 -10.28
CA ILE A 19 -2.97 -6.63 -9.69
C ILE A 19 -1.65 -6.86 -10.41
N ASP A 20 -1.25 -8.12 -10.56
CA ASP A 20 0.02 -8.47 -11.21
C ASP A 20 0.04 -7.99 -12.67
N LEU A 21 -1.05 -8.20 -13.37
CA LEU A 21 -1.16 -7.81 -14.77
C LEU A 21 -1.08 -6.29 -14.93
N LEU A 22 -1.82 -5.56 -14.13
CA LEU A 22 -1.84 -4.10 -14.22
C LEU A 22 -0.49 -3.51 -13.80
N ALA A 23 0.13 -4.06 -12.76
CA ALA A 23 1.46 -3.61 -12.32
C ALA A 23 2.51 -3.82 -13.39
N ALA A 24 2.39 -4.88 -14.19
CA ALA A 24 3.32 -5.15 -15.28
C ALA A 24 3.12 -4.20 -16.47
N GLN A 25 1.91 -3.66 -16.65
CA GLN A 25 1.56 -2.83 -17.80
C GLN A 25 1.56 -1.34 -17.51
N ASP A 26 1.41 -0.95 -16.26
CA ASP A 26 1.19 0.43 -15.88
C ASP A 26 2.15 0.83 -14.76
N SER A 27 3.16 1.65 -15.10
CA SER A 27 4.17 2.06 -14.12
C SER A 27 3.60 2.95 -13.01
N GLU A 28 2.54 3.71 -13.30
CA GLU A 28 1.89 4.52 -12.28
C GLU A 28 1.16 3.65 -11.26
N PHE A 29 0.51 2.59 -11.72
CA PHE A 29 -0.13 1.64 -10.83
C PHE A 29 0.91 0.93 -9.96
N LEU A 30 2.02 0.52 -10.56
CA LEU A 30 3.12 -0.10 -9.81
C LEU A 30 3.64 0.83 -8.73
N ALA A 31 3.80 2.12 -9.05
CA ALA A 31 4.25 3.12 -8.08
C ALA A 31 3.26 3.26 -6.92
N LEU A 32 1.95 3.21 -7.18
CA LEU A 32 0.94 3.23 -6.12
C LEU A 32 1.10 2.03 -5.19
N CYS A 33 1.35 0.86 -5.76
CA CYS A 33 1.55 -0.36 -4.98
C CYS A 33 2.81 -0.27 -4.12
N GLU A 34 3.88 0.27 -4.68
CA GLU A 34 5.14 0.46 -3.95
C GLU A 34 4.96 1.46 -2.80
N ASP A 35 4.26 2.56 -3.06
CA ASP A 35 3.98 3.56 -2.02
C ASP A 35 3.11 2.99 -0.91
N HIS A 36 2.12 2.18 -1.28
CA HIS A 36 1.27 1.49 -0.31
C HIS A 36 2.09 0.56 0.58
N ASP A 37 2.98 -0.21 -0.03
CA ASP A 37 3.83 -1.15 0.70
C ASP A 37 4.75 -0.41 1.67
N ALA A 38 5.40 0.65 1.19
CA ALA A 38 6.29 1.48 2.02
C ALA A 38 5.53 2.12 3.18
N SER A 39 4.29 2.57 2.93
CA SER A 39 3.47 3.21 3.96
C SER A 39 3.04 2.20 5.03
N ILE A 40 2.72 0.97 4.64
CA ILE A 40 2.39 -0.10 5.60
C ILE A 40 3.62 -0.40 6.48
N ASN A 41 4.79 -0.51 5.87
CA ASN A 41 6.02 -0.76 6.63
C ASN A 41 6.31 0.37 7.61
N ALA A 42 6.12 1.61 7.19
CA ALA A 42 6.31 2.77 8.06
C ALA A 42 5.29 2.78 9.20
N LEU A 43 4.04 2.44 8.90
CA LEU A 43 2.99 2.35 9.92
C LEU A 43 3.34 1.32 10.98
N GLU A 44 3.82 0.15 10.56
CA GLU A 44 4.24 -0.90 11.49
C GLU A 44 5.41 -0.45 12.35
N TYR A 45 6.38 0.26 11.77
CA TYR A 45 7.50 0.80 12.51
C TYR A 45 7.02 1.75 13.61
N TRP A 46 6.18 2.72 13.26
CA TRP A 46 5.72 3.72 14.22
C TRP A 46 4.77 3.12 15.25
N ALA A 47 4.00 2.10 14.88
CA ALA A 47 3.11 1.42 15.83
C ALA A 47 3.89 0.73 16.96
N ARG A 48 5.14 0.37 16.71
CA ARG A 48 6.00 -0.25 17.72
C ARG A 48 6.92 0.75 18.42
N SER A 49 6.98 1.96 17.91
CA SER A 49 7.89 2.98 18.42
C SER A 49 7.39 3.56 19.74
N LYS A 50 8.32 3.94 20.62
CA LYS A 50 8.02 4.60 21.88
C LYS A 50 8.39 6.07 21.84
N GLU A 51 8.73 6.58 20.65
CA GLU A 51 9.10 7.98 20.49
C GLU A 51 7.87 8.88 20.67
N PRO A 52 8.07 10.12 21.14
CA PRO A 52 6.94 11.02 21.41
C PRO A 52 6.04 11.29 20.21
N GLU A 53 6.60 11.33 18.99
CA GLU A 53 5.85 11.60 17.78
C GLU A 53 5.17 10.37 17.19
N ALA A 54 5.32 9.18 17.80
CA ALA A 54 4.82 7.93 17.24
C ALA A 54 3.30 7.95 17.00
N GLU A 55 2.51 8.47 17.94
CA GLU A 55 1.05 8.53 17.78
C GLU A 55 0.65 9.35 16.57
N THR A 56 1.30 10.50 16.40
CA THR A 56 1.02 11.38 15.26
C THR A 56 1.37 10.69 13.95
N ARG A 57 2.53 10.04 13.91
CA ARG A 57 2.97 9.32 12.71
C ARG A 57 2.04 8.17 12.36
N VAL A 58 1.60 7.40 13.35
CA VAL A 58 0.64 6.32 13.12
C VAL A 58 -0.64 6.85 12.48
N SER A 59 -1.18 7.95 13.01
CA SER A 59 -2.39 8.55 12.44
C SER A 59 -2.17 9.00 11.00
N GLU A 60 -1.04 9.66 10.73
CA GLU A 60 -0.72 10.14 9.38
C GLU A 60 -0.60 8.98 8.39
N TYR A 61 0.10 7.93 8.77
CA TYR A 61 0.29 6.80 7.87
C TYR A 61 -0.98 5.97 7.66
N ARG A 62 -1.85 5.90 8.67
CA ARG A 62 -3.15 5.24 8.49
C ARG A 62 -3.98 5.94 7.41
N ILE A 63 -4.00 7.25 7.44
CA ILE A 63 -4.73 8.04 6.44
C ILE A 63 -4.12 7.83 5.06
N LEU A 64 -2.80 7.89 4.97
CA LEU A 64 -2.10 7.69 3.69
C LEU A 64 -2.35 6.30 3.11
N VAL A 65 -2.26 5.26 3.94
CA VAL A 65 -2.54 3.88 3.50
C VAL A 65 -3.95 3.78 2.95
N GLN A 66 -4.93 4.36 3.64
CA GLN A 66 -6.32 4.32 3.19
C GLN A 66 -6.49 5.04 1.85
N GLU A 67 -5.88 6.21 1.70
CA GLU A 67 -5.96 6.97 0.45
C GLU A 67 -5.34 6.19 -0.72
N LEU A 68 -4.19 5.58 -0.47
CA LEU A 68 -3.53 4.78 -1.50
C LEU A 68 -4.36 3.55 -1.88
N GLN A 69 -4.99 2.89 -0.91
CA GLN A 69 -5.88 1.76 -1.19
C GLN A 69 -7.05 2.17 -2.04
N GLU A 70 -7.64 3.34 -1.78
CA GLU A 70 -8.75 3.85 -2.57
C GLU A 70 -8.34 4.11 -4.02
N GLU A 71 -7.16 4.71 -4.21
CA GLU A 71 -6.64 4.94 -5.57
C GLU A 71 -6.38 3.62 -6.30
N ILE A 72 -5.83 2.64 -5.60
CA ILE A 72 -5.55 1.33 -6.19
C ILE A 72 -6.86 0.64 -6.59
N VAL A 73 -7.86 0.67 -5.72
CA VAL A 73 -9.17 0.07 -6.01
C VAL A 73 -9.80 0.73 -7.23
N GLN A 74 -9.72 2.05 -7.35
CA GLN A 74 -10.25 2.76 -8.50
C GLN A 74 -9.53 2.36 -9.79
N ALA A 75 -8.21 2.19 -9.73
CA ALA A 75 -7.43 1.76 -10.88
C ALA A 75 -7.82 0.34 -11.33
N LEU A 76 -8.07 -0.55 -10.36
CA LEU A 76 -8.47 -1.93 -10.66
C LEU A 76 -9.88 -2.00 -11.25
N ALA A 77 -10.75 -1.06 -10.90
CA ALA A 77 -12.14 -1.01 -11.38
C ALA A 77 -12.26 -0.39 -12.77
N ALA A 78 -11.26 0.33 -13.21
CA ALA A 78 -11.29 1.08 -14.48
C ALA A 78 -11.18 0.17 -15.73
#